data_a8b66a4c8081f6f76c0756effb37bb44
#
_entry.id   a8b66a4c8081f6f76c0756effb37bb44
#
_cell.length_a   1.000
_cell.length_b   1.000
_cell.length_c   1.000
_cell.angle_alpha   90.00
_cell.angle_beta   90.00
_cell.angle_gamma   90.00
#
_symmetry.space_group_name_H-M   'P 1'
#
loop_
_entity.id
_entity.type
_entity.pdbx_description
1 polymer ?
#
loop_
_entity_poly.entity_id
_entity_poly.type
_entity_poly.pdbx_seq_one_letter_code
_entity_poly.pdbx_strand_id
1 'polypeptide(L)'
;MNYSFIIRKAVESDAEAIHNILKEAFKDYVIRAKIDETVELKTETIEDIKKDLQTKEVFMGLIDNVPTGTIRVAIQDDNTAYISRFGVLPEYHNIGVGKALIKVVDKFLISNQVKKVFLHTASTYKELVTFYYNLGF
;
A
#
# COMPACT_ATOMS: atom_id res chain seq x y z
N MET A 1 15.54 -8.87 19.85
CA MET A 1 16.18 -7.92 18.93
C MET A 1 15.38 -6.63 18.90
N ASN A 2 16.03 -5.53 19.19
CA ASN A 2 15.35 -4.24 19.27
C ASN A 2 15.60 -3.44 18.01
N TYR A 3 14.55 -3.22 17.25
CA TYR A 3 14.61 -2.32 16.12
C TYR A 3 13.46 -1.32 16.23
N SER A 4 13.64 -0.15 15.64
CA SER A 4 12.63 0.88 15.61
C SER A 4 11.66 0.59 14.45
N PHE A 5 10.37 0.52 14.76
CA PHE A 5 9.33 0.31 13.75
C PHE A 5 8.37 1.47 13.81
N ILE A 6 8.23 2.17 12.69
CA ILE A 6 7.38 3.35 12.59
C ILE A 6 6.49 3.24 11.37
N ILE A 7 5.21 3.58 11.54
CA ILE A 7 4.30 3.80 10.41
C ILE A 7 3.88 5.25 10.46
N ARG A 8 4.08 5.95 9.37
CA ARG A 8 3.71 7.36 9.26
C ARG A 8 3.11 7.66 7.90
N LYS A 9 2.47 8.82 7.80
CA LYS A 9 2.04 9.31 6.49
C LYS A 9 3.27 9.67 5.67
N ALA A 10 3.21 9.34 4.38
CA ALA A 10 4.27 9.68 3.46
C ALA A 10 4.14 11.14 3.02
N VAL A 11 5.27 11.75 2.72
CA VAL A 11 5.35 13.11 2.21
C VAL A 11 6.02 13.11 0.85
N GLU A 12 6.03 14.25 0.17
CA GLU A 12 6.52 14.33 -1.21
C GLU A 12 7.93 13.78 -1.39
N SER A 13 8.81 14.03 -0.43
CA SER A 13 10.18 13.54 -0.49
C SER A 13 10.30 12.02 -0.39
N ASP A 14 9.22 11.32 -0.06
CA ASP A 14 9.19 9.86 0.00
C ASP A 14 8.90 9.21 -1.35
N ALA A 15 8.58 9.98 -2.38
CA ALA A 15 8.12 9.44 -3.66
C ALA A 15 9.09 8.47 -4.28
N GLU A 16 10.38 8.75 -4.22
CA GLU A 16 11.41 7.88 -4.78
C GLU A 16 11.49 6.55 -4.02
N ALA A 17 11.43 6.60 -2.70
CA ALA A 17 11.43 5.39 -1.88
C ALA A 17 10.19 4.54 -2.14
N ILE A 18 9.03 5.17 -2.27
CA ILE A 18 7.77 4.49 -2.60
C ILE A 18 7.89 3.80 -3.96
N HIS A 19 8.43 4.49 -4.95
CA HIS A 19 8.64 3.93 -6.27
C HIS A 19 9.50 2.66 -6.20
N ASN A 20 10.59 2.71 -5.45
CA ASN A 20 11.47 1.57 -5.30
C ASN A 20 10.78 0.40 -4.59
N ILE A 21 10.04 0.67 -3.52
CA ILE A 21 9.33 -0.36 -2.78
C ILE A 21 8.34 -1.08 -3.69
N LEU A 22 7.54 -0.33 -4.44
CA LEU A 22 6.53 -0.92 -5.32
C LEU A 22 7.14 -1.69 -6.47
N LYS A 23 8.23 -1.18 -7.02
CA LYS A 23 8.95 -1.87 -8.09
C LYS A 23 9.49 -3.22 -7.63
N GLU A 24 10.16 -3.25 -6.48
CA GLU A 24 10.74 -4.49 -5.96
C GLU A 24 9.67 -5.46 -5.48
N ALA A 25 8.63 -4.96 -4.83
CA ALA A 25 7.52 -5.80 -4.38
C ALA A 25 6.80 -6.45 -5.57
N PHE A 26 6.59 -5.71 -6.65
CA PHE A 26 5.94 -6.26 -7.82
C PHE A 26 6.80 -7.31 -8.51
N LYS A 27 8.10 -7.07 -8.63
CA LYS A 27 9.01 -8.07 -9.20
C LYS A 27 8.92 -9.39 -8.44
N ASP A 28 8.93 -9.31 -7.11
CA ASP A 28 8.80 -10.48 -6.26
C ASP A 28 7.46 -11.20 -6.48
N TYR A 29 6.38 -10.41 -6.57
CA TYR A 29 5.04 -10.95 -6.80
C TYR A 29 4.96 -11.70 -8.12
N VAL A 30 5.51 -11.14 -9.19
CA VAL A 30 5.52 -11.79 -10.50
C VAL A 30 6.23 -13.14 -10.45
N ILE A 31 7.36 -13.20 -9.77
CA ILE A 31 8.13 -14.44 -9.63
C ILE A 31 7.33 -15.47 -8.83
N ARG A 32 6.77 -15.09 -7.69
CA ARG A 32 6.03 -16.01 -6.83
C ARG A 32 4.73 -16.52 -7.44
N ALA A 33 4.04 -15.65 -8.17
CA ALA A 33 2.78 -16.00 -8.79
C ALA A 33 2.95 -16.71 -10.12
N LYS A 34 4.19 -16.86 -10.60
CA LYS A 34 4.50 -17.46 -11.90
C LYS A 34 3.76 -16.78 -13.04
N ILE A 35 3.61 -15.48 -12.93
CA ILE A 35 3.00 -14.66 -13.98
C ILE A 35 4.02 -14.45 -15.08
N ASP A 36 3.54 -14.42 -16.34
CA ASP A 36 4.38 -14.20 -17.51
C ASP A 36 5.13 -12.87 -17.37
N GLU A 37 6.47 -12.92 -17.47
CA GLU A 37 7.33 -11.74 -17.35
C GLU A 37 7.10 -10.72 -18.45
N THR A 38 6.38 -11.09 -19.51
CA THR A 38 6.03 -10.17 -20.60
C THR A 38 4.87 -9.25 -20.21
N VAL A 39 4.22 -9.50 -19.09
CA VAL A 39 3.19 -8.59 -18.58
C VAL A 39 3.87 -7.27 -18.26
N GLU A 40 3.56 -6.26 -19.06
CA GLU A 40 4.10 -4.93 -18.87
C GLU A 40 3.73 -4.37 -17.52
N LEU A 41 4.75 -4.17 -16.71
CA LEU A 41 4.66 -3.35 -15.54
C LEU A 41 4.47 -1.91 -16.00
N LYS A 42 3.23 -1.45 -16.01
CA LYS A 42 3.00 -0.03 -16.08
C LYS A 42 3.44 0.54 -14.73
N THR A 43 4.73 0.73 -14.60
CA THR A 43 5.26 1.35 -13.40
C THR A 43 4.82 2.80 -13.39
N GLU A 44 4.16 3.13 -12.34
CA GLU A 44 3.86 4.49 -11.99
C GLU A 44 5.15 5.29 -11.92
N THR A 45 5.17 6.50 -12.48
CA THR A 45 6.35 7.35 -12.42
C THR A 45 6.44 8.02 -11.05
N ILE A 46 7.62 8.53 -10.74
CA ILE A 46 7.82 9.29 -9.50
C ILE A 46 6.90 10.52 -9.47
N GLU A 47 6.69 11.16 -10.63
CA GLU A 47 5.78 12.31 -10.73
C GLU A 47 4.34 11.92 -10.43
N ASP A 48 3.91 10.75 -10.90
CA ASP A 48 2.56 10.23 -10.59
C ASP A 48 2.40 10.00 -9.08
N ILE A 49 3.43 9.49 -8.44
CA ILE A 49 3.42 9.26 -7.00
C ILE A 49 3.30 10.58 -6.26
N LYS A 50 4.06 11.58 -6.68
CA LYS A 50 3.99 12.91 -6.06
C LYS A 50 2.60 13.52 -6.15
N LYS A 51 1.91 13.33 -7.28
CA LYS A 51 0.54 13.79 -7.44
C LYS A 51 -0.40 13.09 -6.45
N ASP A 52 -0.26 11.78 -6.33
CA ASP A 52 -1.10 11.01 -5.41
C ASP A 52 -0.82 11.36 -3.95
N LEU A 53 0.41 11.72 -3.62
CA LEU A 53 0.73 12.16 -2.27
C LEU A 53 0.00 13.45 -1.88
N GLN A 54 -0.42 14.24 -2.84
CA GLN A 54 -1.16 15.48 -2.59
C GLN A 54 -2.66 15.25 -2.40
N THR A 55 -3.20 14.18 -2.98
CA THR A 55 -4.65 13.98 -3.05
C THR A 55 -5.14 12.74 -2.33
N LYS A 56 -4.26 11.81 -2.00
CA LYS A 56 -4.61 10.55 -1.35
C LYS A 56 -3.84 10.39 -0.06
N GLU A 57 -4.30 9.45 0.75
CA GLU A 57 -3.59 9.11 1.98
C GLU A 57 -2.61 7.98 1.67
N VAL A 58 -1.34 8.25 1.88
CA VAL A 58 -0.27 7.27 1.64
C VAL A 58 0.46 7.04 2.95
N PHE A 59 0.58 5.78 3.34
CA PHE A 59 1.30 5.41 4.55
C PHE A 59 2.58 4.67 4.19
N MET A 60 3.57 4.83 5.03
CA MET A 60 4.87 4.21 4.84
C MET A 60 5.33 3.57 6.13
N GLY A 61 5.84 2.36 6.02
CA GLY A 61 6.45 1.66 7.14
C GLY A 61 7.96 1.75 7.05
N LEU A 62 8.60 2.04 8.17
CA LEU A 62 10.06 2.14 8.27
C LEU A 62 10.57 1.26 9.39
N ILE A 63 11.69 0.60 9.14
CA ILE A 63 12.41 -0.15 10.15
C ILE A 63 13.80 0.49 10.25
N ASP A 64 14.15 0.96 11.45
CA ASP A 64 15.40 1.69 11.69
C ASP A 64 15.63 2.80 10.66
N ASN A 65 14.55 3.55 10.38
CA ASN A 65 14.52 4.65 9.41
C ASN A 65 14.68 4.23 7.95
N VAL A 66 14.63 2.93 7.67
CA VAL A 66 14.69 2.42 6.29
C VAL A 66 13.27 2.19 5.78
N PRO A 67 12.87 2.81 4.66
CA PRO A 67 11.54 2.56 4.06
C PRO A 67 11.42 1.10 3.63
N THR A 68 10.38 0.41 4.10
CA THR A 68 10.22 -1.02 3.87
C THR A 68 8.90 -1.41 3.26
N GLY A 69 7.87 -0.57 3.41
CA GLY A 69 6.54 -0.87 2.89
C GLY A 69 5.71 0.37 2.70
N THR A 70 4.67 0.28 1.89
CA THR A 70 3.77 1.38 1.62
C THR A 70 2.38 0.87 1.28
N ILE A 71 1.37 1.71 1.51
CA ILE A 71 -0.01 1.43 1.15
C ILE A 71 -0.71 2.75 0.85
N ARG A 72 -1.60 2.74 -0.12
CA ARG A 72 -2.28 3.94 -0.58
C ARG A 72 -3.78 3.81 -0.42
N VAL A 73 -4.42 4.87 0.08
CA VAL A 73 -5.85 4.87 0.36
C VAL A 73 -6.49 6.11 -0.27
N ALA A 74 -7.57 5.90 -1.01
CA ALA A 74 -8.38 6.99 -1.54
C ALA A 74 -9.79 6.86 -0.98
N ILE A 75 -10.26 7.88 -0.27
CA ILE A 75 -11.61 7.91 0.28
C ILE A 75 -12.51 8.65 -0.68
N GLN A 76 -13.66 8.05 -1.01
CA GLN A 76 -14.65 8.64 -1.89
C GLN A 76 -15.78 9.29 -1.09
N ASP A 77 -16.57 10.12 -1.75
CA ASP A 77 -17.63 10.89 -1.10
C ASP A 77 -18.76 10.02 -0.52
N ASP A 78 -18.90 8.80 -1.00
CA ASP A 78 -19.98 7.90 -0.58
C ASP A 78 -19.57 6.98 0.60
N ASN A 79 -18.54 7.37 1.34
CA ASN A 79 -17.98 6.58 2.44
C ASN A 79 -17.38 5.25 1.98
N THR A 80 -16.90 5.23 0.75
CA THR A 80 -16.17 4.12 0.16
C THR A 80 -14.69 4.46 0.09
N ALA A 81 -13.84 3.48 0.25
CA ALA A 81 -12.40 3.68 0.12
C ALA A 81 -11.82 2.67 -0.87
N TYR A 82 -10.80 3.10 -1.58
CA TYR A 82 -9.99 2.23 -2.43
C TYR A 82 -8.61 2.10 -1.83
N ILE A 83 -8.19 0.86 -1.61
CA ILE A 83 -6.83 0.55 -1.17
C ILE A 83 -6.07 0.04 -2.39
N SER A 84 -4.91 0.62 -2.63
CA SER A 84 -4.07 0.27 -3.77
C SER A 84 -2.61 0.45 -3.42
N ARG A 85 -1.74 0.06 -4.33
CA ARG A 85 -0.30 0.27 -4.19
C ARG A 85 0.23 -0.19 -2.83
N PHE A 86 -0.17 -1.40 -2.45
CA PHE A 86 0.29 -2.03 -1.23
C PHE A 86 1.48 -2.92 -1.56
N GLY A 87 2.61 -2.63 -0.98
CA GLY A 87 3.81 -3.41 -1.21
C GLY A 87 4.77 -3.34 -0.03
N VAL A 88 5.49 -4.42 0.17
CA VAL A 88 6.55 -4.53 1.19
C VAL A 88 7.76 -5.11 0.49
N LEU A 89 8.94 -4.53 0.77
CA LEU A 89 10.18 -5.08 0.22
C LEU A 89 10.32 -6.55 0.61
N PRO A 90 10.71 -7.42 -0.34
CA PRO A 90 10.81 -8.86 -0.06
C PRO A 90 11.65 -9.21 1.15
N GLU A 91 12.73 -8.47 1.39
CA GLU A 91 13.63 -8.70 2.52
C GLU A 91 12.95 -8.52 3.88
N TYR A 92 11.83 -7.80 3.88
CA TYR A 92 11.09 -7.49 5.10
C TYR A 92 9.77 -8.24 5.20
N HIS A 93 9.55 -9.23 4.35
CA HIS A 93 8.40 -10.12 4.49
C HIS A 93 8.54 -10.93 5.79
N ASN A 94 7.41 -11.30 6.38
CA ASN A 94 7.35 -12.10 7.61
C ASN A 94 7.86 -11.38 8.86
N ILE A 95 8.11 -10.08 8.78
CA ILE A 95 8.48 -9.26 9.94
C ILE A 95 7.26 -8.55 10.52
N GLY A 96 6.18 -8.46 9.74
CA GLY A 96 4.95 -7.85 10.19
C GLY A 96 4.70 -6.45 9.67
N VAL A 97 5.50 -5.98 8.71
CA VAL A 97 5.33 -4.64 8.12
C VAL A 97 3.97 -4.52 7.43
N GLY A 98 3.62 -5.49 6.58
CA GLY A 98 2.36 -5.46 5.87
C GLY A 98 1.17 -5.49 6.81
N LYS A 99 1.23 -6.33 7.82
CA LYS A 99 0.18 -6.45 8.83
C LYS A 99 -0.01 -5.14 9.59
N ALA A 100 1.09 -4.49 9.94
CA ALA A 100 1.04 -3.23 10.67
C ALA A 100 0.47 -2.11 9.79
N LEU A 101 0.82 -2.07 8.51
CA LEU A 101 0.26 -1.12 7.56
C LEU A 101 -1.26 -1.30 7.45
N ILE A 102 -1.72 -2.53 7.31
CA ILE A 102 -3.15 -2.82 7.24
C ILE A 102 -3.86 -2.37 8.51
N LYS A 103 -3.26 -2.60 9.67
CA LYS A 103 -3.84 -2.18 10.94
C LYS A 103 -4.00 -0.67 11.04
N VAL A 104 -3.00 0.09 10.60
CA VAL A 104 -3.06 1.55 10.61
C VAL A 104 -4.15 2.04 9.65
N VAL A 105 -4.21 1.45 8.45
CA VAL A 105 -5.25 1.79 7.48
C VAL A 105 -6.62 1.47 8.02
N ASP A 106 -6.79 0.33 8.67
CA ASP A 106 -8.06 -0.08 9.26
C ASP A 106 -8.57 0.96 10.24
N LYS A 107 -7.71 1.40 11.16
CA LYS A 107 -8.07 2.45 12.12
C LYS A 107 -8.40 3.76 11.42
N PHE A 108 -7.65 4.11 10.40
CA PHE A 108 -7.88 5.33 9.62
C PHE A 108 -9.25 5.28 8.94
N LEU A 109 -9.59 4.15 8.32
CA LEU A 109 -10.87 3.99 7.64
C LEU A 109 -12.04 4.04 8.62
N ILE A 110 -11.91 3.39 9.77
CA ILE A 110 -12.94 3.43 10.81
C ILE A 110 -13.15 4.85 11.31
N SER A 111 -12.07 5.57 11.60
CA SER A 111 -12.15 6.95 12.09
C SER A 111 -12.76 7.91 11.06
N ASN A 112 -12.70 7.56 9.77
CA ASN A 112 -13.31 8.34 8.70
C ASN A 112 -14.67 7.81 8.29
N GLN A 113 -15.24 6.89 9.06
CA GLN A 113 -16.58 6.36 8.86
C GLN A 113 -16.77 5.64 7.52
N VAL A 114 -15.70 5.06 7.01
CA VAL A 114 -15.74 4.28 5.79
C VAL A 114 -16.51 2.99 6.05
N LYS A 115 -17.44 2.67 5.17
CA LYS A 115 -18.30 1.49 5.30
C LYS A 115 -17.96 0.38 4.32
N LYS A 116 -17.36 0.73 3.19
CA LYS A 116 -17.09 -0.20 2.12
C LYS A 116 -15.69 0.04 1.56
N VAL A 117 -14.94 -1.02 1.39
CA VAL A 117 -13.57 -0.93 0.91
C VAL A 117 -13.37 -1.80 -0.31
N PHE A 118 -12.78 -1.22 -1.33
CA PHE A 118 -12.34 -1.95 -2.52
C PHE A 118 -10.83 -2.09 -2.45
N LEU A 119 -10.35 -3.30 -2.70
CA LEU A 119 -8.91 -3.58 -2.76
C LEU A 119 -8.52 -3.82 -4.20
N HIS A 120 -7.57 -3.05 -4.69
CA HIS A 120 -6.93 -3.33 -5.96
C HIS A 120 -5.82 -4.33 -5.71
N THR A 121 -5.97 -5.52 -6.26
CA THR A 121 -4.89 -6.51 -6.18
C THR A 121 -3.88 -6.20 -7.28
N ALA A 122 -2.66 -6.69 -7.10
CA ALA A 122 -1.61 -6.54 -8.11
C ALA A 122 -1.78 -7.52 -9.27
N SER A 123 -2.94 -8.14 -9.41
CA SER A 123 -3.16 -9.09 -10.50
C SER A 123 -3.37 -8.35 -11.81
N THR A 124 -3.06 -9.01 -12.89
CA THR A 124 -3.24 -8.49 -14.24
C THR A 124 -4.71 -8.33 -14.62
N TYR A 125 -5.59 -8.90 -13.84
CA TYR A 125 -7.03 -8.89 -14.11
C TYR A 125 -7.78 -7.80 -13.35
N LYS A 126 -7.09 -6.94 -12.64
CA LYS A 126 -7.69 -5.86 -11.87
C LYS A 126 -8.83 -6.33 -10.99
N GLU A 127 -8.63 -7.46 -10.33
CA GLU A 127 -9.64 -7.96 -9.42
C GLU A 127 -9.82 -7.00 -8.26
N LEU A 128 -11.05 -6.60 -8.06
CA LEU A 128 -11.43 -5.79 -6.92
C LEU A 128 -12.06 -6.70 -5.88
N VAL A 129 -11.41 -6.79 -4.74
CA VAL A 129 -11.99 -7.50 -3.60
C VAL A 129 -12.73 -6.47 -2.77
N THR A 130 -14.00 -6.71 -2.50
CA THR A 130 -14.83 -5.79 -1.75
C THR A 130 -14.96 -6.28 -0.31
N PHE A 131 -14.66 -5.41 0.63
CA PHE A 131 -14.87 -5.67 2.05
C PHE A 131 -15.88 -4.66 2.59
N TYR A 132 -16.69 -5.13 3.52
CA TYR A 132 -17.58 -4.25 4.27
C TYR A 132 -17.05 -4.17 5.69
N TYR A 133 -16.81 -2.95 6.13
CA TYR A 133 -16.46 -2.75 7.53
C TYR A 133 -17.73 -2.71 8.35
N ASN A 134 -17.81 -3.60 9.28
CA ASN A 134 -18.87 -3.59 10.26
C ASN A 134 -18.41 -2.74 11.44
N LEU A 135 -18.87 -1.52 11.47
CA LEU A 135 -18.46 -0.57 12.50
C LEU A 135 -18.99 -0.89 13.89
N GLY A 136 -19.78 -1.93 14.02
CA GLY A 136 -20.28 -2.39 15.30
C GLY A 136 -19.45 -3.50 15.91
N PHE A 137 -18.41 -3.90 15.26
CA PHE A 137 -17.56 -4.99 15.75
C PHE A 137 -16.44 -4.48 16.60
#